data_cc69fd618b066bfb74fd397e4881fdc1
#
_entry.id   cc69fd618b066bfb74fd397e4881fdc1
#
_cell.length_a   1.000
_cell.length_b   1.000
_cell.length_c   1.000
_cell.angle_alpha   90.00
_cell.angle_beta   90.00
_cell.angle_gamma   90.00
#
_symmetry.space_group_name_H-M   'P 1'
#
loop_
_entity.id
_entity.type
_entity.pdbx_description
1 polymer ?
#
loop_
_entity_poly.entity_id
_entity_poly.type
_entity_poly.pdbx_seq_one_letter_code
_entity_poly.pdbx_strand_id
1 'polypeptide(L)'
;RQMNKIIQLQDLGNKDYKTTWEYQEELFKEIVDLKIRNRREDLYLPTPNYFLFVEHPHVYTLGKSGDLSNLLLSEKQLEDKGATFYKINRGGDITYHGPGQIVGYPILDLENFFTDIHKYLRFLEEAIILTLAEYGIESGRSDGETGVWLGVGTPFARKICAMGVRASRWVTMHGFALN
;
A
#
# COMPACT_ATOMS: atom_id res chain seq x y z
N ARG A 1 18.17 -21.95 1.76
CA ARG A 1 17.40 -20.86 2.37
C ARG A 1 15.94 -21.29 2.53
N GLN A 2 15.40 -21.11 3.74
CA GLN A 2 14.00 -21.42 4.02
C GLN A 2 13.11 -20.24 3.64
N MET A 3 12.16 -20.46 2.74
CA MET A 3 11.18 -19.46 2.33
C MET A 3 9.92 -19.58 3.19
N ASN A 4 9.48 -18.46 3.76
CA ASN A 4 8.23 -18.38 4.50
C ASN A 4 7.14 -17.75 3.64
N LYS A 5 6.15 -18.52 3.24
CA LYS A 5 5.00 -18.04 2.46
C LYS A 5 3.77 -17.74 3.31
N ILE A 6 3.90 -17.83 4.64
CA ILE A 6 2.83 -17.48 5.56
C ILE A 6 2.75 -15.97 5.70
N ILE A 7 1.58 -15.41 5.53
CA ILE A 7 1.30 -13.99 5.69
C ILE A 7 0.38 -13.83 6.91
N GLN A 8 0.82 -13.04 7.90
CA GLN A 8 0.03 -12.76 9.10
C GLN A 8 -0.90 -11.58 8.82
N LEU A 9 -2.20 -11.84 8.82
CA LEU A 9 -3.22 -10.81 8.62
C LEU A 9 -3.53 -10.12 9.94
N GLN A 10 -3.62 -8.80 9.90
CA GLN A 10 -4.03 -7.98 11.03
C GLN A 10 -5.07 -6.97 10.58
N ASP A 11 -6.23 -6.99 11.22
CA ASP A 11 -7.25 -5.97 11.03
C ASP A 11 -7.09 -4.92 12.12
N LEU A 12 -6.64 -3.73 11.76
CA LEU A 12 -6.38 -2.64 12.69
C LEU A 12 -7.63 -1.79 12.95
N GLY A 13 -8.73 -2.05 12.24
CA GLY A 13 -9.95 -1.25 12.36
C GLY A 13 -9.75 0.20 11.93
N ASN A 14 -10.37 1.11 12.66
CA ASN A 14 -10.19 2.55 12.45
C ASN A 14 -8.94 3.03 13.21
N LYS A 15 -7.99 3.60 12.49
CA LYS A 15 -6.73 4.05 13.08
C LYS A 15 -6.18 5.25 12.32
N ASP A 16 -5.58 6.21 13.04
CA ASP A 16 -4.98 7.36 12.40
C ASP A 16 -3.79 6.96 11.50
N TYR A 17 -3.51 7.78 10.52
CA TYR A 17 -2.49 7.47 9.51
C TYR A 17 -1.09 7.42 10.13
N LYS A 18 -0.73 8.40 10.94
CA LYS A 18 0.62 8.51 11.51
C LYS A 18 0.97 7.31 12.38
N THR A 19 0.07 6.92 13.29
CA THR A 19 0.27 5.75 14.17
C THR A 19 0.43 4.47 13.35
N THR A 20 -0.38 4.32 12.30
CA THR A 20 -0.30 3.17 11.40
C THR A 20 0.99 3.18 10.58
N TRP A 21 1.42 4.36 10.12
CA TRP A 21 2.69 4.48 9.40
C TRP A 21 3.88 4.12 10.30
N GLU A 22 3.89 4.58 11.53
CA GLU A 22 4.91 4.20 12.52
C GLU A 22 4.92 2.70 12.77
N TYR A 23 3.76 2.07 12.84
CA TYR A 23 3.65 0.62 12.98
C TYR A 23 4.17 -0.12 11.76
N GLN A 24 3.88 0.36 10.55
CA GLN A 24 4.47 -0.20 9.33
C GLN A 24 6.00 -0.13 9.36
N GLU A 25 6.56 1.02 9.75
CA GLU A 25 8.02 1.20 9.85
C GLU A 25 8.63 0.22 10.86
N GLU A 26 7.95 -0.04 11.97
CA GLU A 26 8.39 -1.01 12.98
C GLU A 26 8.45 -2.43 12.40
N LEU A 27 7.40 -2.88 11.73
CA LEU A 27 7.36 -4.20 11.09
C LEU A 27 8.36 -4.31 9.94
N PHE A 28 8.45 -3.27 9.12
CA PHE A 28 9.41 -3.17 8.04
C PHE A 28 10.86 -3.31 8.56
N LYS A 29 11.18 -2.57 9.61
CA LYS A 29 12.51 -2.61 10.25
C LYS A 29 12.82 -3.99 10.83
N GLU A 30 11.86 -4.64 11.47
CA GLU A 30 12.00 -6.00 12.00
C GLU A 30 12.46 -6.97 10.91
N ILE A 31 11.80 -6.93 9.75
CA ILE A 31 12.13 -7.83 8.64
C ILE A 31 13.50 -7.48 8.05
N VAL A 32 13.78 -6.21 7.81
CA VAL A 32 15.05 -5.75 7.26
C VAL A 32 16.21 -6.11 8.19
N ASP A 33 16.06 -5.87 9.48
CA ASP A 33 17.11 -6.19 10.47
C ASP A 33 17.40 -7.69 10.51
N LEU A 34 16.36 -8.52 10.43
CA LEU A 34 16.52 -9.97 10.37
C LEU A 34 17.25 -10.41 9.10
N LYS A 35 16.95 -9.82 7.96
CA LYS A 35 17.65 -10.10 6.69
C LYS A 35 19.12 -9.70 6.77
N ILE A 36 19.41 -8.54 7.34
CA ILE A 36 20.79 -8.09 7.54
C ILE A 36 21.55 -9.03 8.46
N ARG A 37 20.92 -9.44 9.57
CA ARG A 37 21.50 -10.39 10.52
C ARG A 37 21.76 -11.75 9.88
N ASN A 38 20.80 -12.29 9.12
CA ASN A 38 20.96 -13.55 8.40
C ASN A 38 22.21 -13.52 7.50
N ARG A 39 22.37 -12.40 6.76
CA ARG A 39 23.49 -12.24 5.85
C ARG A 39 24.83 -12.09 6.59
N ARG A 40 24.88 -11.27 7.64
CA ARG A 40 26.09 -10.98 8.41
C ARG A 40 26.60 -12.19 9.19
N GLU A 41 25.68 -12.97 9.76
CA GLU A 41 26.01 -14.10 10.63
C GLU A 41 25.84 -15.46 9.95
N ASP A 42 25.62 -15.47 8.62
CA ASP A 42 25.40 -16.68 7.81
C ASP A 42 24.29 -17.57 8.41
N LEU A 43 23.17 -16.93 8.79
CA LEU A 43 21.99 -17.59 9.32
C LEU A 43 20.93 -17.75 8.23
N TYR A 44 19.97 -18.64 8.48
CA TYR A 44 18.87 -18.93 7.58
C TYR A 44 17.51 -18.85 8.30
N LEU A 45 17.38 -17.90 9.23
CA LEU A 45 16.13 -17.70 9.96
C LEU A 45 15.06 -17.19 8.99
N PRO A 46 13.84 -17.78 9.01
CA PRO A 46 12.76 -17.33 8.15
C PRO A 46 12.32 -15.91 8.50
N THR A 47 12.01 -15.11 7.48
CA THR A 47 11.51 -13.76 7.68
C THR A 47 9.97 -13.77 7.70
N PRO A 48 9.34 -12.97 8.56
CA PRO A 48 7.88 -12.88 8.61
C PRO A 48 7.33 -12.02 7.47
N ASN A 49 6.03 -12.19 7.20
CA ASN A 49 5.28 -11.35 6.27
C ASN A 49 4.00 -10.92 6.96
N TYR A 50 3.60 -9.66 6.76
CA TYR A 50 2.40 -9.10 7.37
C TYR A 50 1.51 -8.49 6.29
N PHE A 51 0.21 -8.48 6.56
CA PHE A 51 -0.77 -7.78 5.74
C PHE A 51 -1.72 -7.05 6.68
N LEU A 52 -1.66 -5.72 6.67
CA LEU A 52 -2.47 -4.88 7.54
C LEU A 52 -3.67 -4.36 6.77
N PHE A 53 -4.86 -4.48 7.35
CA PHE A 53 -6.06 -3.81 6.88
C PHE A 53 -6.44 -2.72 7.86
N VAL A 54 -6.80 -1.55 7.34
CA VAL A 54 -7.11 -0.39 8.16
C VAL A 54 -8.08 0.54 7.41
N GLU A 55 -8.84 1.29 8.19
CA GLU A 55 -9.63 2.42 7.72
C GLU A 55 -9.13 3.67 8.43
N HIS A 56 -8.81 4.72 7.66
CA HIS A 56 -8.25 5.95 8.20
C HIS A 56 -9.30 7.06 8.31
N PRO A 57 -9.17 7.97 9.29
CA PRO A 57 -9.82 9.28 9.22
C PRO A 57 -9.31 10.05 8.00
N HIS A 58 -9.97 11.17 7.68
CA HIS A 58 -9.61 11.99 6.53
C HIS A 58 -8.12 12.39 6.55
N VAL A 59 -7.37 11.96 5.55
CA VAL A 59 -5.95 12.25 5.41
C VAL A 59 -5.55 12.31 3.94
N TYR A 60 -4.67 13.27 3.63
CA TYR A 60 -4.02 13.36 2.32
C TYR A 60 -2.56 12.99 2.47
N THR A 61 -2.04 12.18 1.55
CA THR A 61 -0.63 11.80 1.52
C THR A 61 -0.02 12.16 0.18
N LEU A 62 1.21 12.68 0.20
CA LEU A 62 1.98 13.00 -0.99
C LEU A 62 3.14 12.02 -1.12
N GLY A 63 3.18 11.26 -2.21
CA GLY A 63 4.23 10.31 -2.50
C GLY A 63 5.48 10.96 -3.10
N LYS A 64 6.50 10.14 -3.41
CA LYS A 64 7.81 10.61 -3.90
C LYS A 64 7.76 11.38 -5.21
N SER A 65 6.85 11.01 -6.11
CA SER A 65 6.67 11.69 -7.41
C SER A 65 5.60 12.78 -7.35
N GLY A 66 5.11 13.10 -6.14
CA GLY A 66 4.04 14.05 -5.97
C GLY A 66 4.48 15.50 -6.04
N ASP A 67 3.58 16.32 -6.52
CA ASP A 67 3.70 17.77 -6.53
C ASP A 67 2.68 18.36 -5.55
N LEU A 68 3.16 19.17 -4.61
CA LEU A 68 2.32 19.82 -3.60
C LEU A 68 1.19 20.65 -4.22
N SER A 69 1.39 21.16 -5.44
CA SER A 69 0.34 21.87 -6.18
C SER A 69 -0.88 21.02 -6.49
N ASN A 70 -0.75 19.69 -6.46
CA ASN A 70 -1.89 18.78 -6.63
C ASN A 70 -2.78 18.69 -5.39
N LEU A 71 -2.32 19.22 -4.25
CA LEU A 71 -3.17 19.43 -3.09
C LEU A 71 -3.96 20.72 -3.28
N LEU A 72 -5.23 20.58 -3.61
CA LEU A 72 -6.11 21.72 -3.96
C LEU A 72 -6.68 22.44 -2.72
N LEU A 73 -6.34 21.98 -1.52
CA LEU A 73 -6.83 22.52 -0.27
C LEU A 73 -5.72 23.25 0.48
N SER A 74 -6.05 24.40 1.08
CA SER A 74 -5.15 25.09 2.00
C SER A 74 -5.09 24.36 3.34
N GLU A 75 -4.09 24.68 4.17
CA GLU A 75 -3.96 24.12 5.53
C GLU A 75 -5.23 24.39 6.36
N LYS A 76 -5.81 25.59 6.24
CA LYS A 76 -7.06 25.93 6.92
C LYS A 76 -8.24 25.08 6.46
N GLN A 77 -8.35 24.87 5.14
CA GLN A 77 -9.42 24.03 4.58
C GLN A 77 -9.29 22.57 5.03
N LEU A 78 -8.06 22.06 5.15
CA LEU A 78 -7.81 20.72 5.70
C LEU A 78 -8.25 20.64 7.17
N GLU A 79 -7.85 21.62 7.98
CA GLU A 79 -8.24 21.70 9.38
C GLU A 79 -9.76 21.78 9.55
N ASP A 80 -10.43 22.64 8.78
CA ASP A 80 -11.89 22.80 8.79
C ASP A 80 -12.61 21.50 8.42
N LYS A 81 -12.01 20.65 7.61
CA LYS A 81 -12.56 19.32 7.22
C LYS A 81 -12.14 18.21 8.19
N GLY A 82 -11.36 18.51 9.22
CA GLY A 82 -10.80 17.50 10.11
C GLY A 82 -9.83 16.57 9.41
N ALA A 83 -9.17 17.04 8.34
CA ALA A 83 -8.20 16.26 7.56
C ALA A 83 -6.77 16.61 7.94
N THR A 84 -5.88 15.63 7.80
CA THR A 84 -4.44 15.80 8.00
C THR A 84 -3.71 15.62 6.66
N PHE A 85 -2.43 16.02 6.62
CA PHE A 85 -1.60 15.91 5.44
C PHE A 85 -0.20 15.41 5.83
N TYR A 86 0.32 14.46 5.07
CA TYR A 86 1.67 13.92 5.26
C TYR A 86 2.39 13.75 3.93
N LYS A 87 3.66 14.15 3.91
CA LYS A 87 4.58 13.80 2.83
C LYS A 87 5.28 12.49 3.22
N ILE A 88 5.20 11.49 2.36
CA ILE A 88 5.64 10.14 2.66
C ILE A 88 6.53 9.54 1.56
N ASN A 89 7.11 8.39 1.83
CA ASN A 89 8.13 7.74 1.01
C ASN A 89 7.62 6.58 0.14
N ARG A 90 6.34 6.56 -0.22
CA ARG A 90 5.80 5.61 -1.20
C ARG A 90 5.91 6.14 -2.62
N GLY A 91 5.81 5.25 -3.61
CA GLY A 91 5.63 5.67 -5.00
C GLY A 91 4.29 6.38 -5.20
N GLY A 92 4.20 7.20 -6.26
CA GLY A 92 2.99 7.91 -6.63
C GLY A 92 2.94 9.36 -6.18
N ASP A 93 1.84 10.01 -6.51
CA ASP A 93 1.55 11.42 -6.25
C ASP A 93 0.65 11.56 -5.02
N ILE A 94 -0.34 12.43 -5.07
CA ILE A 94 -1.27 12.66 -3.97
C ILE A 94 -2.31 11.54 -3.88
N THR A 95 -2.68 11.17 -2.66
CA THR A 95 -3.74 10.21 -2.37
C THR A 95 -4.54 10.69 -1.18
N TYR A 96 -5.85 10.45 -1.22
CA TYR A 96 -6.77 10.69 -0.13
C TYR A 96 -7.20 9.37 0.50
N HIS A 97 -7.21 9.31 1.83
CA HIS A 97 -7.84 8.25 2.61
C HIS A 97 -8.91 8.84 3.50
N GLY A 98 -9.98 8.09 3.71
CA GLY A 98 -11.06 8.50 4.58
C GLY A 98 -12.01 7.36 4.93
N PRO A 99 -13.01 7.65 5.75
CA PRO A 99 -14.00 6.65 6.17
C PRO A 99 -14.69 5.97 4.96
N GLY A 100 -14.87 4.65 5.07
CA GLY A 100 -15.46 3.83 4.01
C GLY A 100 -14.45 3.28 3.00
N GLN A 101 -13.21 3.76 2.99
CA GLN A 101 -12.17 3.26 2.11
C GLN A 101 -11.39 2.14 2.83
N ILE A 102 -11.22 1.01 2.16
CA ILE A 102 -10.41 -0.10 2.67
C ILE A 102 -8.97 0.10 2.27
N VAL A 103 -8.09 0.22 3.25
CA VAL A 103 -6.66 0.37 3.02
C VAL A 103 -5.95 -0.93 3.39
N GLY A 104 -5.06 -1.39 2.52
CA GLY A 104 -4.23 -2.57 2.73
C GLY A 104 -2.75 -2.23 2.66
N TYR A 105 -2.00 -2.68 3.66
CA TYR A 105 -0.56 -2.50 3.73
C TYR A 105 0.14 -3.86 3.82
N PRO A 106 0.52 -4.46 2.67
CA PRO A 106 1.35 -5.67 2.70
C PRO A 106 2.80 -5.30 3.05
N ILE A 107 3.31 -5.90 4.11
CA ILE A 107 4.69 -5.73 4.55
C ILE A 107 5.34 -7.10 4.44
N LEU A 108 5.89 -7.35 3.25
CA LEU A 108 6.35 -8.67 2.83
C LEU A 108 7.84 -8.64 2.56
N ASP A 109 8.51 -9.74 2.86
CA ASP A 109 9.81 -10.03 2.28
C ASP A 109 9.58 -10.72 0.93
N LEU A 110 9.75 -10.00 -0.17
CA LEU A 110 9.51 -10.53 -1.51
C LEU A 110 10.45 -11.67 -1.86
N GLU A 111 11.60 -11.81 -1.19
CA GLU A 111 12.47 -12.95 -1.38
C GLU A 111 11.83 -14.27 -0.92
N ASN A 112 10.77 -14.21 -0.12
CA ASN A 112 9.95 -15.38 0.19
C ASN A 112 9.06 -15.82 -0.99
N PHE A 113 8.88 -14.98 -2.00
CA PHE A 113 7.97 -15.21 -3.13
C PHE A 113 8.71 -15.05 -4.46
N PHE A 114 8.91 -13.82 -4.89
CA PHE A 114 9.66 -13.48 -6.11
C PHE A 114 10.21 -12.05 -5.99
N THR A 115 11.34 -11.79 -6.61
CA THR A 115 12.04 -10.48 -6.54
C THR A 115 11.78 -9.67 -7.81
N ASP A 116 10.57 -9.12 -7.91
CA ASP A 116 10.14 -8.31 -9.06
C ASP A 116 9.02 -7.37 -8.60
N ILE A 117 9.30 -6.07 -8.51
CA ILE A 117 8.34 -5.07 -8.04
C ILE A 117 7.19 -4.88 -9.02
N HIS A 118 7.45 -4.88 -10.33
CA HIS A 118 6.38 -4.76 -11.32
C HIS A 118 5.41 -5.92 -11.24
N LYS A 119 5.95 -7.14 -11.13
CA LYS A 119 5.16 -8.35 -10.95
C LYS A 119 4.35 -8.28 -9.65
N TYR A 120 4.95 -7.80 -8.57
CA TYR A 120 4.26 -7.61 -7.30
C TYR A 120 3.05 -6.69 -7.44
N LEU A 121 3.22 -5.53 -8.07
CA LEU A 121 2.11 -4.59 -8.31
C LEU A 121 1.01 -5.22 -9.17
N ARG A 122 1.37 -5.98 -10.21
CA ARG A 122 0.39 -6.69 -11.04
C ARG A 122 -0.37 -7.75 -10.24
N PHE A 123 0.30 -8.45 -9.31
CA PHE A 123 -0.37 -9.40 -8.41
C PHE A 123 -1.33 -8.70 -7.45
N LEU A 124 -0.96 -7.54 -6.91
CA LEU A 124 -1.89 -6.77 -6.08
C LEU A 124 -3.12 -6.33 -6.86
N GLU A 125 -2.92 -5.83 -8.07
CA GLU A 125 -4.04 -5.47 -8.96
C GLU A 125 -4.93 -6.67 -9.24
N GLU A 126 -4.34 -7.82 -9.57
CA GLU A 126 -5.11 -9.05 -9.82
C GLU A 126 -5.91 -9.49 -8.61
N ALA A 127 -5.34 -9.43 -7.42
CA ALA A 127 -6.05 -9.76 -6.18
C ALA A 127 -7.28 -8.87 -5.99
N ILE A 128 -7.17 -7.58 -6.27
CA ILE A 128 -8.30 -6.64 -6.17
C ILE A 128 -9.33 -6.92 -7.27
N ILE A 129 -8.90 -7.16 -8.51
CA ILE A 129 -9.79 -7.50 -9.63
C ILE A 129 -10.61 -8.74 -9.30
N LEU A 130 -9.95 -9.80 -8.83
CA LEU A 130 -10.63 -11.05 -8.45
C LEU A 130 -11.58 -10.84 -7.26
N THR A 131 -11.19 -10.04 -6.29
CA THR A 131 -12.04 -9.72 -5.13
C THR A 131 -13.30 -8.97 -5.58
N LEU A 132 -13.16 -7.97 -6.44
CA LEU A 132 -14.29 -7.21 -6.96
C LEU A 132 -15.24 -8.10 -7.79
N ALA A 133 -14.69 -9.06 -8.53
CA ALA A 133 -15.49 -10.02 -9.29
C ALA A 133 -16.40 -10.86 -8.39
N GLU A 134 -15.93 -11.21 -7.18
CA GLU A 134 -16.76 -11.92 -6.19
C GLU A 134 -18.01 -11.12 -5.78
N TYR A 135 -17.96 -9.80 -5.89
CA TYR A 135 -19.09 -8.90 -5.63
C TYR A 135 -19.86 -8.52 -6.90
N GLY A 136 -19.57 -9.18 -8.04
CA GLY A 136 -20.21 -8.89 -9.31
C GLY A 136 -19.76 -7.59 -9.95
N ILE A 137 -18.61 -7.06 -9.56
CA ILE A 137 -18.05 -5.82 -10.10
C ILE A 137 -16.95 -6.17 -11.10
N GLU A 138 -17.18 -5.80 -12.37
CA GLU A 138 -16.17 -5.93 -13.41
C GLU A 138 -15.17 -4.78 -13.30
N SER A 139 -13.89 -5.10 -13.28
CA SER A 139 -12.80 -4.13 -13.17
C SER A 139 -11.60 -4.59 -14.00
N GLY A 140 -10.64 -3.69 -14.20
CA GLY A 140 -9.46 -4.01 -14.99
C GLY A 140 -8.33 -3.02 -14.78
N ARG A 141 -7.33 -3.15 -15.63
CA ARG A 141 -6.15 -2.29 -15.66
C ARG A 141 -6.28 -1.24 -16.74
N SER A 142 -5.65 -0.09 -16.53
CA SER A 142 -5.48 0.94 -17.56
C SER A 142 -4.01 0.94 -18.00
N ASP A 143 -3.77 0.94 -19.30
CA ASP A 143 -2.43 0.87 -19.86
C ASP A 143 -1.54 2.01 -19.38
N GLY A 144 -0.33 1.66 -18.92
CA GLY A 144 0.64 2.63 -18.44
C GLY A 144 0.36 3.20 -17.05
N GLU A 145 -0.70 2.72 -16.37
CA GLU A 145 -1.07 3.19 -15.03
C GLU A 145 -1.11 2.06 -14.02
N THR A 146 -0.72 2.35 -12.79
CA THR A 146 -0.83 1.41 -11.68
C THR A 146 -2.18 1.61 -10.98
N GLY A 147 -2.80 0.49 -10.60
CA GLY A 147 -4.08 0.51 -9.90
C GLY A 147 -5.15 -0.31 -10.61
N VAL A 148 -6.36 -0.24 -10.08
CA VAL A 148 -7.51 -0.95 -10.65
C VAL A 148 -8.59 0.07 -11.02
N TRP A 149 -9.19 -0.14 -12.19
CA TRP A 149 -10.10 0.80 -12.81
C TRP A 149 -11.43 0.17 -13.13
N LEU A 150 -12.48 1.01 -13.13
CA LEU A 150 -13.80 0.70 -13.66
C LEU A 150 -14.01 1.45 -14.96
N GLY A 151 -14.77 0.87 -15.88
CA GLY A 151 -15.16 1.53 -17.12
C GLY A 151 -14.00 1.88 -18.06
N VAL A 152 -12.93 1.10 -18.06
CA VAL A 152 -11.77 1.32 -18.94
C VAL A 152 -12.23 1.31 -20.41
N GLY A 153 -11.74 2.28 -21.19
CA GLY A 153 -12.11 2.45 -22.58
C GLY A 153 -13.42 3.21 -22.80
N THR A 154 -14.03 3.73 -21.74
CA THR A 154 -15.27 4.53 -21.80
C THR A 154 -15.05 5.92 -21.21
N PRO A 155 -15.95 6.89 -21.47
CA PRO A 155 -15.89 8.21 -20.83
C PRO A 155 -16.05 8.18 -19.30
N PHE A 156 -16.48 7.05 -18.74
CA PHE A 156 -16.70 6.86 -17.31
C PHE A 156 -15.54 6.16 -16.60
N ALA A 157 -14.39 6.04 -17.26
CA ALA A 157 -13.21 5.42 -16.67
C ALA A 157 -12.81 6.12 -15.36
N ARG A 158 -12.65 5.34 -14.32
CA ARG A 158 -12.29 5.85 -12.99
C ARG A 158 -11.53 4.80 -12.18
N LYS A 159 -10.60 5.27 -11.36
CA LYS A 159 -9.78 4.39 -10.52
C LYS A 159 -10.56 4.03 -9.27
N ILE A 160 -10.80 2.73 -9.06
CA ILE A 160 -11.43 2.22 -7.84
C ILE A 160 -10.40 1.86 -6.77
N CYS A 161 -9.20 1.48 -7.16
CA CYS A 161 -8.12 1.15 -6.23
C CYS A 161 -6.82 1.82 -6.65
N ALA A 162 -6.31 2.67 -5.78
CA ALA A 162 -5.01 3.32 -5.94
C ALA A 162 -3.93 2.46 -5.29
N MET A 163 -2.74 2.43 -5.87
CA MET A 163 -1.61 1.67 -5.36
C MET A 163 -0.33 2.50 -5.39
N GLY A 164 0.43 2.44 -4.32
CA GLY A 164 1.75 3.03 -4.23
C GLY A 164 2.52 2.35 -3.11
N VAL A 165 3.69 1.82 -3.43
CA VAL A 165 4.49 1.03 -2.49
C VAL A 165 5.89 1.62 -2.32
N ARG A 166 6.54 1.22 -1.25
CA ARG A 166 7.97 1.37 -1.05
C ARG A 166 8.57 -0.03 -0.93
N ALA A 167 9.74 -0.23 -1.53
CA ALA A 167 10.49 -1.46 -1.36
C ALA A 167 11.96 -1.13 -1.09
N SER A 168 12.54 -1.77 -0.09
CA SER A 168 13.95 -1.68 0.22
C SER A 168 14.42 -3.07 0.67
N ARG A 169 15.54 -3.53 0.12
CA ARG A 169 16.04 -4.89 0.35
C ARG A 169 14.96 -5.96 0.11
N TRP A 170 14.10 -5.73 -0.86
CA TRP A 170 12.96 -6.58 -1.20
C TRP A 170 11.88 -6.68 -0.12
N VAL A 171 11.90 -5.80 0.87
CA VAL A 171 10.82 -5.68 1.86
C VAL A 171 9.91 -4.54 1.45
N THR A 172 8.60 -4.79 1.44
CA THR A 172 7.58 -3.83 1.03
C THR A 172 6.91 -3.14 2.20
N MET A 173 6.38 -1.94 1.97
CA MET A 173 5.44 -1.27 2.85
C MET A 173 4.55 -0.33 2.05
N HIS A 174 3.59 0.32 2.71
CA HIS A 174 2.46 0.99 2.08
C HIS A 174 1.63 -0.04 1.30
N GLY A 175 0.93 0.32 0.26
CA GLY A 175 0.13 -0.64 -0.48
C GLY A 175 -0.98 -0.01 -1.30
N PHE A 176 -2.24 -0.27 -0.92
CA PHE A 176 -3.38 0.13 -1.73
C PHE A 176 -4.52 0.74 -0.92
N ALA A 177 -5.35 1.47 -1.64
CA ALA A 177 -6.58 2.03 -1.10
C ALA A 177 -7.72 1.70 -2.06
N LEU A 178 -8.70 0.95 -1.57
CA LEU A 178 -9.89 0.51 -2.31
C LEU A 178 -11.10 1.33 -1.88
N ASN A 179 -11.66 2.04 -2.83
CA ASN A 179 -12.87 2.86 -2.61
C ASN A 179 -14.16 2.05 -2.61
#